data_8ef3df606ebe0ff884fbb2d48d2d9d24
#
_entry.id   8ef3df606ebe0ff884fbb2d48d2d9d24
#
_cell.length_a   1.000
_cell.length_b   1.000
_cell.length_c   1.000
_cell.angle_alpha   90.00
_cell.angle_beta   90.00
_cell.angle_gamma   90.00
#
_symmetry.space_group_name_H-M   'P 1'
#
loop_
_entity.id
_entity.type
_entity.pdbx_description
1 polymer ?
#
loop_
_entity_poly.entity_id
_entity_poly.type
_entity_poly.pdbx_seq_one_letter_code
_entity_poly.pdbx_strand_id
1 'polypeptide(L)'
;MAELLLRGQSIGTFKGVLFDKDGTLSHSEPQLVKLADDRIDQALERWKGRSQSGLSGRELEQRLRRAFGRLADGLDPAGTLAVAARRDNLTSMATVLCLEGCSWPEAIEIATGSFDAIDQCTPEISIVSELVPGADALLEALDQAGMTLAVISNDTAAGIAQFLASHGLRQRIRAIWSADDTPTKPDPGAVNGLCEPVSYTHLRAHETSLH
;
A
#
# COMPACT_ATOMS: atom_id res chain seq x y z
N MET A 1 -29.56 -3.18 0.88
CA MET A 1 -29.01 -4.48 0.43
C MET A 1 -29.15 -4.56 -1.07
N ALA A 2 -28.07 -4.90 -1.75
CA ALA A 2 -28.08 -5.08 -3.20
C ALA A 2 -27.54 -6.46 -3.56
N GLU A 3 -28.04 -7.03 -4.65
CA GLU A 3 -27.50 -8.23 -5.26
C GLU A 3 -26.29 -7.84 -6.12
N LEU A 4 -25.15 -8.50 -5.90
CA LEU A 4 -23.96 -8.31 -6.71
C LEU A 4 -23.84 -9.43 -7.75
N LEU A 5 -23.54 -9.02 -8.97
CA LEU A 5 -23.33 -9.91 -10.09
C LEU A 5 -21.86 -9.83 -10.52
N LEU A 6 -21.17 -10.97 -10.57
CA LEU A 6 -19.83 -11.10 -11.15
C LEU A 6 -19.98 -11.80 -12.51
N ARG A 7 -19.64 -11.11 -13.60
CA ARG A 7 -19.78 -11.63 -14.98
C ARG A 7 -21.20 -12.18 -15.27
N GLY A 8 -22.24 -11.49 -14.74
CA GLY A 8 -23.64 -11.86 -14.91
C GLY A 8 -24.13 -12.99 -13.97
N GLN A 9 -23.27 -13.54 -13.12
CA GLN A 9 -23.68 -14.53 -12.11
C GLN A 9 -23.82 -13.89 -10.75
N SER A 10 -24.91 -14.18 -10.05
CA SER A 10 -25.14 -13.69 -8.69
C SER A 10 -24.11 -14.29 -7.73
N ILE A 11 -23.39 -13.41 -7.03
CA ILE A 11 -22.47 -13.81 -5.96
C ILE A 11 -23.08 -13.61 -4.57
N GLY A 12 -24.29 -13.06 -4.50
CA GLY A 12 -25.06 -12.90 -3.28
C GLY A 12 -25.61 -11.51 -3.06
N THR A 13 -26.30 -11.35 -1.94
CA THR A 13 -26.87 -10.08 -1.48
C THR A 13 -26.02 -9.53 -0.36
N PHE A 14 -25.61 -8.26 -0.50
CA PHE A 14 -24.69 -7.60 0.42
C PHE A 14 -25.26 -6.28 0.95
N LYS A 15 -24.76 -5.84 2.10
CA LYS A 15 -25.12 -4.55 2.71
C LYS A 15 -24.03 -3.50 2.50
N GLY A 16 -22.80 -3.91 2.21
CA GLY A 16 -21.67 -3.03 2.00
C GLY A 16 -20.51 -3.73 1.33
N VAL A 17 -19.54 -2.92 0.92
CA VAL A 17 -18.31 -3.36 0.25
C VAL A 17 -17.12 -2.69 0.92
N LEU A 18 -16.10 -3.48 1.20
CA LEU A 18 -14.80 -3.00 1.63
C LEU A 18 -13.85 -3.04 0.45
N PHE A 19 -13.27 -1.91 0.12
CA PHE A 19 -12.29 -1.80 -0.96
C PHE A 19 -10.88 -1.70 -0.38
N ASP A 20 -9.96 -2.45 -0.95
CA ASP A 20 -8.56 -2.09 -0.87
C ASP A 20 -8.30 -0.83 -1.71
N LYS A 21 -7.28 -0.03 -1.36
CA LYS A 21 -6.94 1.19 -2.10
C LYS A 21 -5.98 0.90 -3.25
N ASP A 22 -4.78 0.43 -2.92
CA ASP A 22 -3.68 0.34 -3.88
C ASP A 22 -3.84 -0.88 -4.80
N GLY A 23 -3.87 -0.64 -6.11
CA GLY A 23 -4.14 -1.67 -7.10
C GLY A 23 -5.63 -2.05 -7.27
N THR A 24 -6.54 -1.50 -6.43
CA THR A 24 -7.99 -1.78 -6.49
C THR A 24 -8.78 -0.54 -6.84
N LEU A 25 -8.71 0.53 -6.06
CA LEU A 25 -9.29 1.83 -6.37
C LEU A 25 -8.30 2.76 -7.08
N SER A 26 -7.05 2.63 -6.74
CA SER A 26 -5.93 3.48 -7.13
C SER A 26 -4.99 2.74 -8.07
N HIS A 27 -4.66 3.35 -9.20
CA HIS A 27 -3.57 2.91 -10.06
C HIS A 27 -2.24 3.43 -9.48
N SER A 28 -1.83 2.86 -8.36
CA SER A 28 -0.68 3.34 -7.55
C SER A 28 0.67 2.77 -7.98
N GLU A 29 0.73 1.79 -8.89
CA GLU A 29 1.98 1.14 -9.28
C GLU A 29 3.07 2.11 -9.74
N PRO A 30 2.81 3.12 -10.62
CA PRO A 30 3.86 4.06 -11.04
C PRO A 30 4.45 4.85 -9.87
N GLN A 31 3.62 5.25 -8.90
CA GLN A 31 4.04 5.98 -7.71
C GLN A 31 4.85 5.08 -6.77
N LEU A 32 4.43 3.83 -6.59
CA LEU A 32 5.15 2.85 -5.78
C LEU A 32 6.50 2.50 -6.40
N VAL A 33 6.58 2.36 -7.73
CA VAL A 33 7.83 2.18 -8.46
C VAL A 33 8.78 3.33 -8.17
N LYS A 34 8.31 4.56 -8.34
CA LYS A 34 9.11 5.76 -8.05
C LYS A 34 9.54 5.81 -6.59
N LEU A 35 8.64 5.52 -5.67
CA LEU A 35 8.91 5.49 -4.23
C LEU A 35 10.01 4.46 -3.89
N ALA A 36 9.98 3.27 -4.53
CA ALA A 36 11.03 2.27 -4.37
C ALA A 36 12.38 2.80 -4.84
N ASP A 37 12.42 3.32 -6.06
CA ASP A 37 13.65 3.81 -6.68
C ASP A 37 14.24 4.96 -5.85
N ASP A 38 13.44 5.95 -5.45
CA ASP A 38 13.87 7.08 -4.61
C ASP A 38 14.42 6.62 -3.24
N ARG A 39 13.77 5.64 -2.57
CA ARG A 39 14.24 5.08 -1.29
C ARG A 39 15.54 4.29 -1.43
N ILE A 40 15.68 3.54 -2.52
CA ILE A 40 16.91 2.80 -2.83
C ILE A 40 18.06 3.77 -3.07
N ASP A 41 17.85 4.82 -3.87
CA ASP A 41 18.86 5.83 -4.15
C ASP A 41 19.34 6.52 -2.87
N GLN A 42 18.41 6.89 -1.98
CA GLN A 42 18.74 7.45 -0.66
C GLN A 42 19.54 6.46 0.20
N ALA A 43 19.20 5.17 0.17
CA ALA A 43 19.95 4.15 0.91
C ALA A 43 21.36 4.00 0.36
N LEU A 44 21.54 3.98 -0.95
CA LEU A 44 22.87 3.91 -1.59
C LEU A 44 23.74 5.12 -1.23
N GLU A 45 23.17 6.33 -1.25
CA GLU A 45 23.92 7.53 -0.86
C GLU A 45 24.37 7.49 0.61
N ARG A 46 23.51 7.06 1.52
CA ARG A 46 23.81 6.94 2.96
C ARG A 46 24.76 5.80 3.28
N TRP A 47 24.73 4.75 2.47
CA TRP A 47 25.61 3.58 2.61
C TRP A 47 27.03 3.84 2.12
N LYS A 48 27.23 4.76 1.16
CA LYS A 48 28.54 5.13 0.63
C LYS A 48 29.52 5.47 1.75
N GLY A 49 30.67 4.82 1.73
CA GLY A 49 31.75 5.03 2.70
C GLY A 49 31.58 4.29 4.04
N ARG A 50 30.50 3.53 4.25
CA ARG A 50 30.25 2.76 5.47
C ARG A 50 30.54 1.26 5.31
N SER A 51 30.60 0.75 4.08
CA SER A 51 30.78 -0.68 3.81
C SER A 51 32.24 -1.10 3.92
N GLN A 52 32.48 -2.17 4.69
CA GLN A 52 33.74 -2.92 4.74
C GLN A 52 33.72 -4.16 3.82
N SER A 53 32.60 -4.45 3.16
CA SER A 53 32.36 -5.73 2.48
C SER A 53 32.94 -5.82 1.06
N GLY A 54 33.48 -4.73 0.50
CA GLY A 54 33.95 -4.71 -0.90
C GLY A 54 32.82 -4.81 -1.93
N LEU A 55 31.54 -4.81 -1.51
CA LEU A 55 30.37 -4.84 -2.37
C LEU A 55 30.27 -3.53 -3.17
N SER A 56 29.91 -3.63 -4.44
CA SER A 56 29.62 -2.46 -5.25
C SER A 56 28.21 -1.90 -4.95
N GLY A 57 28.03 -0.59 -5.11
CA GLY A 57 26.71 0.03 -4.98
C GLY A 57 25.66 -0.60 -5.90
N ARG A 58 26.05 -1.06 -7.10
CA ARG A 58 25.18 -1.74 -8.04
C ARG A 58 24.66 -3.09 -7.53
N GLU A 59 25.48 -3.84 -6.85
CA GLU A 59 25.07 -5.12 -6.25
C GLU A 59 24.10 -4.88 -5.09
N LEU A 60 24.36 -3.89 -4.25
CA LEU A 60 23.44 -3.50 -3.17
C LEU A 60 22.10 -3.03 -3.76
N GLU A 61 22.11 -2.20 -4.80
CA GLU A 61 20.90 -1.77 -5.50
C GLU A 61 20.05 -2.97 -5.97
N GLN A 62 20.68 -3.94 -6.63
CA GLN A 62 19.97 -5.13 -7.12
C GLN A 62 19.34 -5.95 -5.98
N ARG A 63 20.00 -6.03 -4.82
CA ARG A 63 19.46 -6.74 -3.66
C ARG A 63 18.29 -5.99 -3.02
N LEU A 64 18.39 -4.68 -2.92
CA LEU A 64 17.29 -3.83 -2.43
C LEU A 64 16.08 -3.88 -3.37
N ARG A 65 16.30 -3.79 -4.70
CA ARG A 65 15.24 -3.98 -5.69
C ARG A 65 14.53 -5.31 -5.51
N ARG A 66 15.28 -6.39 -5.36
CA ARG A 66 14.73 -7.74 -5.14
C ARG A 66 13.96 -7.82 -3.82
N ALA A 67 14.46 -7.23 -2.74
CA ALA A 67 13.79 -7.23 -1.44
C ALA A 67 12.46 -6.48 -1.46
N PHE A 68 12.35 -5.42 -2.26
CA PHE A 68 11.12 -4.66 -2.44
C PHE A 68 10.15 -5.28 -3.45
N GLY A 69 10.60 -6.26 -4.23
CA GLY A 69 9.82 -6.78 -5.36
C GLY A 69 9.86 -5.83 -6.57
N ARG A 70 10.89 -4.96 -6.68
CA ARG A 70 11.06 -4.02 -7.80
C ARG A 70 11.62 -4.77 -9.02
N LEU A 71 10.78 -4.99 -10.02
CA LEU A 71 11.12 -5.61 -11.30
C LEU A 71 11.71 -4.57 -12.28
N ALA A 72 12.19 -5.03 -13.45
CA ALA A 72 12.64 -4.12 -14.50
C ALA A 72 11.49 -3.19 -14.96
N ASP A 73 10.32 -3.75 -15.17
CA ASP A 73 9.16 -3.07 -15.73
C ASP A 73 7.95 -3.09 -14.75
N GLY A 74 8.17 -2.64 -13.50
CA GLY A 74 7.07 -2.57 -12.54
C GLY A 74 7.37 -3.21 -11.18
N LEU A 75 6.35 -3.71 -10.52
CA LEU A 75 6.42 -4.36 -9.21
C LEU A 75 5.93 -5.81 -9.28
N ASP A 76 6.55 -6.66 -8.48
CA ASP A 76 5.98 -7.95 -8.14
C ASP A 76 4.73 -7.73 -7.26
N PRO A 77 3.54 -8.16 -7.67
CA PRO A 77 2.32 -7.99 -6.88
C PRO A 77 2.36 -8.70 -5.52
N ALA A 78 3.27 -9.65 -5.33
CA ALA A 78 3.53 -10.30 -4.04
C ALA A 78 4.76 -9.71 -3.31
N GLY A 79 5.42 -8.71 -3.89
CA GLY A 79 6.58 -8.04 -3.32
C GLY A 79 6.23 -7.16 -2.11
N THR A 80 7.20 -6.93 -1.23
CA THR A 80 6.94 -6.20 0.02
C THR A 80 6.42 -4.78 -0.23
N LEU A 81 6.84 -4.13 -1.31
CA LEU A 81 6.38 -2.79 -1.64
C LEU A 81 4.90 -2.74 -2.05
N ALA A 82 4.41 -3.81 -2.68
CA ALA A 82 3.03 -3.91 -3.13
C ALA A 82 2.06 -4.26 -1.98
N VAL A 83 2.49 -5.07 -1.00
CA VAL A 83 1.57 -5.65 -0.02
C VAL A 83 1.85 -5.30 1.43
N ALA A 84 3.08 -4.87 1.78
CA ALA A 84 3.50 -4.66 3.15
C ALA A 84 3.39 -3.20 3.58
N ALA A 85 3.25 -2.97 4.88
CA ALA A 85 3.26 -1.63 5.45
C ALA A 85 4.66 -0.98 5.37
N ARG A 86 4.70 0.37 5.53
CA ARG A 86 5.95 1.14 5.55
C ARG A 86 7.01 0.55 6.48
N ARG A 87 6.61 0.15 7.69
CA ARG A 87 7.50 -0.40 8.70
C ARG A 87 8.18 -1.69 8.24
N ASP A 88 7.44 -2.56 7.56
CA ASP A 88 7.94 -3.85 7.10
C ASP A 88 8.89 -3.67 5.91
N ASN A 89 8.59 -2.72 5.02
CA ASN A 89 9.50 -2.31 3.95
C ASN A 89 10.82 -1.73 4.51
N LEU A 90 10.74 -0.89 5.56
CA LEU A 90 11.93 -0.36 6.25
C LEU A 90 12.77 -1.50 6.85
N THR A 91 12.13 -2.45 7.52
CA THR A 91 12.79 -3.63 8.09
C THR A 91 13.43 -4.49 7.00
N SER A 92 12.75 -4.66 5.86
CA SER A 92 13.29 -5.37 4.70
C SER A 92 14.58 -4.72 4.18
N MET A 93 14.60 -3.38 4.02
CA MET A 93 15.81 -2.64 3.65
C MET A 93 16.94 -2.83 4.68
N ALA A 94 16.65 -2.66 5.97
CA ALA A 94 17.63 -2.82 7.04
C ALA A 94 18.22 -4.24 7.06
N THR A 95 17.39 -5.25 6.82
CA THR A 95 17.85 -6.65 6.74
C THR A 95 18.84 -6.84 5.59
N VAL A 96 18.57 -6.30 4.41
CA VAL A 96 19.51 -6.35 3.28
C VAL A 96 20.81 -5.66 3.64
N LEU A 97 20.78 -4.47 4.24
CA LEU A 97 21.98 -3.75 4.65
C LEU A 97 22.80 -4.55 5.68
N CYS A 98 22.15 -5.26 6.60
CA CYS A 98 22.84 -6.15 7.55
C CYS A 98 23.53 -7.33 6.84
N LEU A 99 22.88 -7.93 5.85
CA LEU A 99 23.47 -9.01 5.05
C LEU A 99 24.70 -8.53 4.28
N GLU A 100 24.80 -7.21 4.04
CA GLU A 100 25.93 -6.57 3.37
C GLU A 100 26.97 -5.96 4.35
N GLY A 101 26.91 -6.34 5.61
CA GLY A 101 27.93 -6.06 6.61
C GLY A 101 27.69 -4.84 7.50
N CYS A 102 26.55 -4.13 7.36
CA CYS A 102 26.18 -3.12 8.33
C CYS A 102 25.78 -3.78 9.66
N SER A 103 26.13 -3.17 10.77
CA SER A 103 25.52 -3.54 12.05
C SER A 103 24.03 -3.19 12.05
N TRP A 104 23.22 -3.88 12.87
CA TRP A 104 21.76 -3.59 12.93
C TRP A 104 21.44 -2.12 13.24
N PRO A 105 22.10 -1.45 14.22
CA PRO A 105 21.87 -0.01 14.46
C PRO A 105 22.16 0.86 13.24
N GLU A 106 23.25 0.61 12.51
CA GLU A 106 23.61 1.34 11.30
C GLU A 106 22.60 1.09 10.17
N ALA A 107 22.20 -0.17 9.98
CA ALA A 107 21.22 -0.54 8.97
C ALA A 107 19.86 0.14 9.21
N ILE A 108 19.38 0.18 10.44
CA ILE A 108 18.16 0.89 10.83
C ILE A 108 18.30 2.40 10.65
N GLU A 109 19.46 2.98 11.00
CA GLU A 109 19.73 4.42 10.77
C GLU A 109 19.65 4.78 9.29
N ILE A 110 20.31 3.99 8.43
CA ILE A 110 20.30 4.19 6.98
C ILE A 110 18.86 4.05 6.44
N ALA A 111 18.18 2.96 6.79
CA ALA A 111 16.82 2.69 6.32
C ALA A 111 15.85 3.79 6.76
N THR A 112 15.85 4.14 8.04
CA THR A 112 14.98 5.21 8.58
C THR A 112 15.25 6.54 7.90
N GLY A 113 16.53 6.94 7.82
CA GLY A 113 16.89 8.19 7.17
C GLY A 113 16.53 8.23 5.68
N SER A 114 16.60 7.08 4.98
CA SER A 114 16.20 7.00 3.57
C SER A 114 14.69 7.16 3.38
N PHE A 115 13.91 6.53 4.25
CA PHE A 115 12.46 6.64 4.22
C PHE A 115 11.98 8.05 4.60
N ASP A 116 12.49 8.58 5.70
CA ASP A 116 12.10 9.90 6.21
C ASP A 116 12.47 11.03 5.21
N ALA A 117 13.62 10.92 4.55
CA ALA A 117 14.00 11.90 3.52
C ALA A 117 13.00 11.96 2.36
N ILE A 118 12.49 10.81 1.93
CA ILE A 118 11.51 10.76 0.84
C ILE A 118 10.13 11.19 1.34
N ASP A 119 9.70 10.73 2.51
CA ASP A 119 8.40 11.09 3.08
C ASP A 119 8.29 12.61 3.36
N GLN A 120 9.42 13.28 3.71
CA GLN A 120 9.48 14.73 3.92
C GLN A 120 9.55 15.53 2.61
N CYS A 121 10.14 14.98 1.56
CA CYS A 121 10.22 15.66 0.27
C CYS A 121 8.92 15.62 -0.53
N THR A 122 7.94 14.83 -0.11
CA THR A 122 6.70 14.56 -0.86
C THR A 122 5.48 15.44 -0.51
N PRO A 123 5.50 16.46 0.40
CA PRO A 123 4.29 17.21 0.75
C PRO A 123 3.70 18.04 -0.39
N GLU A 124 4.51 18.49 -1.37
CA GLU A 124 4.04 19.46 -2.38
C GLU A 124 3.76 18.87 -3.76
N ILE A 125 4.22 17.65 -4.06
CA ILE A 125 3.98 16.97 -5.33
C ILE A 125 3.67 15.49 -5.07
N SER A 126 2.78 15.21 -4.15
CA SER A 126 2.10 13.92 -4.13
C SER A 126 1.21 13.89 -5.36
N ILE A 127 1.77 13.40 -6.48
CA ILE A 127 0.94 13.04 -7.63
C ILE A 127 -0.04 12.00 -7.10
N VAL A 128 -1.26 12.46 -6.85
CA VAL A 128 -2.32 11.55 -6.40
C VAL A 128 -2.47 10.50 -7.49
N SER A 129 -2.38 9.24 -7.11
CA SER A 129 -2.57 8.15 -8.05
C SER A 129 -3.94 8.24 -8.72
N GLU A 130 -3.99 7.92 -9.99
CA GLU A 130 -5.25 7.92 -10.75
C GLU A 130 -6.18 6.83 -10.24
N LEU A 131 -7.48 7.03 -10.43
CA LEU A 131 -8.47 5.97 -10.22
C LEU A 131 -8.27 4.86 -11.25
N VAL A 132 -8.44 3.62 -10.81
CA VAL A 132 -8.59 2.49 -11.72
C VAL A 132 -9.80 2.74 -12.64
N PRO A 133 -9.68 2.50 -13.96
CA PRO A 133 -10.78 2.71 -14.88
C PRO A 133 -12.07 2.01 -14.44
N GLY A 134 -13.15 2.77 -14.35
CA GLY A 134 -14.46 2.28 -13.92
C GLY A 134 -14.70 2.29 -12.40
N ALA A 135 -13.70 2.57 -11.57
CA ALA A 135 -13.86 2.59 -10.11
C ALA A 135 -14.88 3.66 -9.66
N ASP A 136 -14.84 4.86 -10.24
CA ASP A 136 -15.80 5.92 -9.89
C ASP A 136 -17.25 5.51 -10.22
N ALA A 137 -17.48 4.98 -11.41
CA ALA A 137 -18.81 4.53 -11.83
C ALA A 137 -19.33 3.37 -10.95
N LEU A 138 -18.45 2.45 -10.56
CA LEU A 138 -18.79 1.36 -9.64
C LEU A 138 -19.16 1.89 -8.25
N LEU A 139 -18.35 2.78 -7.68
CA LEU A 139 -18.61 3.38 -6.36
C LEU A 139 -19.92 4.17 -6.38
N GLU A 140 -20.20 4.92 -7.46
CA GLU A 140 -21.44 5.64 -7.62
C GLU A 140 -22.66 4.71 -7.68
N ALA A 141 -22.60 3.64 -8.48
CA ALA A 141 -23.68 2.67 -8.58
C ALA A 141 -23.97 1.97 -7.26
N LEU A 142 -22.94 1.61 -6.50
CA LEU A 142 -23.06 0.99 -5.18
C LEU A 142 -23.67 1.96 -4.14
N ASP A 143 -23.24 3.21 -4.15
CA ASP A 143 -23.80 4.26 -3.27
C ASP A 143 -25.27 4.53 -3.59
N GLN A 144 -25.64 4.65 -4.87
CA GLN A 144 -27.04 4.78 -5.31
C GLN A 144 -27.89 3.56 -4.94
N ALA A 145 -27.30 2.37 -4.90
CA ALA A 145 -27.97 1.16 -4.41
C ALA A 145 -28.09 1.11 -2.87
N GLY A 146 -27.65 2.15 -2.16
CA GLY A 146 -27.72 2.25 -0.71
C GLY A 146 -26.75 1.31 0.02
N MET A 147 -25.65 0.94 -0.62
CA MET A 147 -24.61 0.12 -0.01
C MET A 147 -23.66 0.97 0.81
N THR A 148 -23.19 0.45 1.94
CA THR A 148 -22.15 1.08 2.71
C THR A 148 -20.80 0.76 2.10
N LEU A 149 -20.00 1.80 1.83
CA LEU A 149 -18.68 1.67 1.23
C LEU A 149 -17.62 2.04 2.26
N ALA A 150 -16.58 1.25 2.37
CA ALA A 150 -15.44 1.51 3.24
C ALA A 150 -14.13 1.15 2.54
N VAL A 151 -13.03 1.72 3.03
CA VAL A 151 -11.68 1.48 2.49
C VAL A 151 -10.79 0.92 3.58
N ILE A 152 -10.02 -0.12 3.24
CA ILE A 152 -9.00 -0.73 4.09
C ILE A 152 -7.66 -0.77 3.33
N SER A 153 -6.60 -0.18 3.86
CA SER A 153 -5.30 -0.09 3.18
C SER A 153 -4.14 -0.12 4.16
N ASN A 154 -2.96 -0.54 3.69
CA ASN A 154 -1.68 -0.40 4.40
C ASN A 154 -1.04 0.99 4.22
N ASP A 155 -1.75 1.93 3.60
CA ASP A 155 -1.38 3.35 3.57
C ASP A 155 -1.81 4.06 4.87
N THR A 156 -1.23 5.23 5.12
CA THR A 156 -1.60 6.08 6.26
C THR A 156 -3.02 6.63 6.14
N ALA A 157 -3.65 6.96 7.26
CA ALA A 157 -4.97 7.60 7.25
C ALA A 157 -4.97 8.91 6.44
N ALA A 158 -3.88 9.69 6.52
CA ALA A 158 -3.71 10.91 5.76
C ALA A 158 -3.62 10.64 4.23
N GLY A 159 -2.87 9.62 3.81
CA GLY A 159 -2.74 9.23 2.41
C GLY A 159 -4.08 8.77 1.82
N ILE A 160 -4.83 7.93 2.56
CA ILE A 160 -6.18 7.50 2.14
C ILE A 160 -7.11 8.72 2.02
N ALA A 161 -7.12 9.61 3.03
CA ALA A 161 -7.99 10.78 3.04
C ALA A 161 -7.67 11.74 1.87
N GLN A 162 -6.40 11.95 1.56
CA GLN A 162 -5.95 12.76 0.43
C GLN A 162 -6.41 12.16 -0.90
N PHE A 163 -6.21 10.85 -1.11
CA PHE A 163 -6.67 10.14 -2.30
C PHE A 163 -8.19 10.30 -2.49
N LEU A 164 -8.97 10.02 -1.45
CA LEU A 164 -10.43 10.12 -1.51
C LEU A 164 -10.90 11.56 -1.79
N ALA A 165 -10.25 12.56 -1.19
CA ALA A 165 -10.59 13.96 -1.39
C ALA A 165 -10.27 14.42 -2.81
N SER A 166 -9.12 14.06 -3.36
CA SER A 166 -8.68 14.45 -4.71
C SER A 166 -9.57 13.90 -5.81
N HIS A 167 -10.23 12.76 -5.55
CA HIS A 167 -11.18 12.15 -6.49
C HIS A 167 -12.65 12.39 -6.16
N GLY A 168 -12.96 13.25 -5.17
CA GLY A 168 -14.33 13.56 -4.77
C GLY A 168 -15.07 12.38 -4.12
N LEU A 169 -14.36 11.34 -3.65
CA LEU A 169 -14.95 10.11 -3.13
C LEU A 169 -15.22 10.15 -1.62
N ARG A 170 -14.72 11.17 -0.92
CA ARG A 170 -14.76 11.24 0.55
C ARG A 170 -16.16 11.10 1.13
N GLN A 171 -17.16 11.62 0.46
CA GLN A 171 -18.56 11.60 0.96
C GLN A 171 -19.23 10.23 0.79
N ARG A 172 -18.76 9.42 -0.17
CA ARG A 172 -19.28 8.06 -0.43
C ARG A 172 -18.70 7.02 0.52
N ILE A 173 -17.52 7.28 1.07
CA ILE A 173 -16.82 6.34 1.96
C ILE A 173 -17.18 6.63 3.42
N ARG A 174 -17.80 5.65 4.08
CA ARG A 174 -18.30 5.76 5.46
C ARG A 174 -17.22 5.56 6.51
N ALA A 175 -16.25 4.67 6.24
CA ALA A 175 -15.17 4.36 7.17
C ALA A 175 -13.90 4.03 6.40
N ILE A 176 -12.77 4.29 7.05
CA ILE A 176 -11.45 3.88 6.58
C ILE A 176 -10.74 3.11 7.68
N TRP A 177 -9.88 2.16 7.29
CA TRP A 177 -8.92 1.47 8.14
C TRP A 177 -7.56 1.56 7.47
N SER A 178 -6.59 2.07 8.19
CA SER A 178 -5.28 2.46 7.68
C SER A 178 -4.15 1.67 8.34
N ALA A 179 -2.91 1.95 7.96
CA ALA A 179 -1.73 1.46 8.67
C ALA A 179 -1.58 2.06 10.08
N ASP A 180 -2.30 3.13 10.39
CA ASP A 180 -2.27 3.79 11.71
C ASP A 180 -3.21 3.10 12.71
N ASP A 181 -4.12 2.21 12.22
CA ASP A 181 -5.08 1.47 13.04
C ASP A 181 -4.51 0.11 13.49
N THR A 182 -5.08 -0.46 14.54
CA THR A 182 -4.64 -1.76 15.10
C THR A 182 -5.83 -2.70 15.25
N PRO A 183 -5.72 -3.96 14.78
CA PRO A 183 -4.58 -4.54 14.07
C PRO A 183 -4.46 -4.05 12.61
N THR A 184 -3.25 -4.08 12.04
CA THR A 184 -3.02 -3.75 10.62
C THR A 184 -3.26 -4.95 9.71
N LYS A 185 -3.54 -4.73 8.42
CA LYS A 185 -3.47 -5.79 7.41
C LYS A 185 -2.08 -6.47 7.45
N PRO A 186 -2.00 -7.80 7.26
CA PRO A 186 -3.05 -8.74 6.84
C PRO A 186 -3.86 -9.38 7.97
N ASP A 187 -3.81 -8.87 9.20
CA ASP A 187 -4.58 -9.43 10.31
C ASP A 187 -6.10 -9.32 10.02
N PRO A 188 -6.86 -10.42 10.07
CA PRO A 188 -8.30 -10.40 9.83
C PRO A 188 -9.07 -9.53 10.84
N GLY A 189 -8.49 -9.25 12.00
CA GLY A 189 -9.03 -8.31 12.98
C GLY A 189 -9.18 -6.88 12.42
N ALA A 190 -8.37 -6.48 11.45
CA ALA A 190 -8.50 -5.19 10.78
C ALA A 190 -9.84 -5.07 10.03
N VAL A 191 -10.28 -6.15 9.38
CA VAL A 191 -11.58 -6.20 8.71
C VAL A 191 -12.71 -6.14 9.73
N ASN A 192 -12.60 -6.88 10.83
CA ASN A 192 -13.61 -6.87 11.89
C ASN A 192 -13.71 -5.49 12.55
N GLY A 193 -12.57 -4.86 12.87
CA GLY A 193 -12.53 -3.52 13.45
C GLY A 193 -13.15 -2.46 12.53
N LEU A 194 -12.97 -2.56 11.21
CA LEU A 194 -13.64 -1.67 10.26
C LEU A 194 -15.15 -1.93 10.18
N CYS A 195 -15.60 -3.16 10.43
CA CYS A 195 -17.01 -3.52 10.34
C CYS A 195 -17.82 -3.11 11.57
N GLU A 196 -17.22 -3.01 12.75
CA GLU A 196 -17.90 -2.60 13.98
C GLU A 196 -18.58 -1.23 13.85
N PRO A 197 -17.88 -0.15 13.44
CA PRO A 197 -18.51 1.17 13.33
C PRO A 197 -19.57 1.25 12.22
N VAL A 198 -19.55 0.34 11.24
CA VAL A 198 -20.54 0.30 10.15
C VAL A 198 -21.66 -0.73 10.39
N SER A 199 -21.70 -1.36 11.57
CA SER A 199 -22.76 -2.31 12.01
C SER A 199 -22.91 -3.55 11.12
N TYR A 200 -21.82 -4.15 10.66
CA TYR A 200 -21.82 -5.37 9.86
C TYR A 200 -21.22 -6.56 10.59
N THR A 201 -22.00 -7.63 10.74
CA THR A 201 -21.59 -8.86 11.42
C THR A 201 -21.25 -10.02 10.49
N HIS A 202 -21.41 -9.87 9.17
CA HIS A 202 -21.13 -10.95 8.21
C HIS A 202 -20.44 -10.40 6.96
N LEU A 203 -19.15 -10.69 6.82
CA LEU A 203 -18.35 -10.46 5.61
C LEU A 203 -18.01 -11.79 4.95
N ARG A 204 -18.09 -11.82 3.62
CA ARG A 204 -17.42 -12.83 2.81
C ARG A 204 -16.27 -12.13 2.08
N ALA A 205 -15.06 -12.58 2.29
CA ALA A 205 -13.91 -12.14 1.53
C ALA A 205 -13.93 -12.84 0.17
N HIS A 206 -13.81 -12.08 -0.91
CA HIS A 206 -13.44 -12.59 -2.21
C HIS A 206 -12.06 -12.00 -2.55
N GLU A 207 -11.03 -12.79 -2.33
CA GLU A 207 -9.72 -12.47 -2.84
C GLU A 207 -9.68 -12.79 -4.34
N THR A 208 -9.57 -11.77 -5.15
CA THR A 208 -9.23 -11.94 -6.57
C THR A 208 -7.72 -11.90 -6.69
N SER A 209 -7.07 -13.06 -6.55
CA SER A 209 -5.72 -13.22 -7.08
C SER A 209 -5.83 -13.21 -8.61
N LEU A 210 -5.40 -12.14 -9.23
CA LEU A 210 -5.14 -12.11 -10.67
C LEU A 210 -3.89 -12.96 -10.91
N HIS A 211 -4.09 -14.15 -11.43
CA HIS A 211 -3.05 -14.95 -12.09
C HIS A 211 -3.00 -14.57 -13.57
#